data_0aafd1b42ce920eff210b274787388a2
#
_entry.id   0aafd1b42ce920eff210b274787388a2
#
_cell.length_a   1.000
_cell.length_b   1.000
_cell.length_c   1.000
_cell.angle_alpha   90.00
_cell.angle_beta   90.00
_cell.angle_gamma   90.00
#
_symmetry.space_group_name_H-M   'P 1'
#
loop_
_entity.id
_entity.type
_entity.pdbx_description
1 polymer ?
#
loop_
_entity_poly.entity_id
_entity_poly.type
_entity_poly.pdbx_seq_one_letter_code
_entity_poly.pdbx_strand_id
1 'polypeptide(L)'
;MNIKYILTHPIQYQSPLIRFLNKNININVAYRSNISLRSYYDKDFDKKIIINNKLLVGYKHVFLKHFGSNEVTNVKPITTEFVKNILSNNIEIIWLHGIYNWYNFVIILLAKIYKKKVFVRTETNNLKKNSLFKNILKKIYYKFIDIFIDCYLSIGTENKLNYVSHGINPKKIFNVPYVVDNDFFFIKN
;
A
#
# COMPACT_ATOMS: atom_id res chain seq x y z
N MET A 1 -3.97 -12.93 -14.32
CA MET A 1 -3.96 -12.45 -12.91
C MET A 1 -4.19 -10.95 -12.91
N ASN A 2 -5.27 -10.52 -12.28
CA ASN A 2 -5.70 -9.13 -12.22
C ASN A 2 -5.60 -8.63 -10.79
N ILE A 3 -4.78 -7.61 -10.57
CA ILE A 3 -4.49 -7.04 -9.25
C ILE A 3 -5.06 -5.62 -9.16
N LYS A 4 -5.76 -5.33 -8.07
CA LYS A 4 -6.06 -3.97 -7.65
C LYS A 4 -5.11 -3.58 -6.51
N TYR A 5 -4.19 -2.65 -6.79
CA TYR A 5 -3.27 -2.12 -5.79
C TYR A 5 -3.80 -0.82 -5.21
N ILE A 6 -3.98 -0.77 -3.89
CA ILE A 6 -4.58 0.36 -3.19
C ILE A 6 -3.51 1.10 -2.39
N LEU A 7 -3.31 2.36 -2.75
CA LEU A 7 -2.33 3.27 -2.17
C LEU A 7 -3.01 4.53 -1.63
N THR A 8 -2.37 5.18 -0.67
CA THR A 8 -2.84 6.48 -0.16
C THR A 8 -2.73 7.57 -1.22
N HIS A 9 -1.59 7.69 -1.86
CA HIS A 9 -1.28 8.67 -2.91
C HIS A 9 -0.15 8.13 -3.81
N PRO A 10 0.10 8.72 -4.98
CA PRO A 10 1.25 8.38 -5.80
C PRO A 10 2.58 8.64 -5.07
N ILE A 11 3.47 7.64 -5.08
CA ILE A 11 4.75 7.69 -4.37
C ILE A 11 5.88 7.41 -5.35
N GLN A 12 6.96 8.18 -5.29
CA GLN A 12 8.07 8.13 -6.25
C GLN A 12 8.69 6.74 -6.38
N TYR A 13 8.95 6.04 -5.28
CA TYR A 13 9.56 4.70 -5.29
C TYR A 13 8.57 3.56 -5.57
N GLN A 14 7.25 3.83 -5.59
CA GLN A 14 6.24 2.83 -5.96
C GLN A 14 5.97 2.82 -7.46
N SER A 15 6.03 3.98 -8.11
CA SER A 15 5.70 4.12 -9.53
C SER A 15 6.60 3.30 -10.46
N PRO A 16 7.94 3.23 -10.28
CA PRO A 16 8.80 2.34 -11.06
C PRO A 16 8.45 0.87 -10.90
N LEU A 17 8.18 0.42 -9.67
CA LEU A 17 7.75 -0.95 -9.40
C LEU A 17 6.45 -1.29 -10.12
N ILE A 18 5.47 -0.41 -10.04
CA ILE A 18 4.16 -0.62 -10.68
C ILE A 18 4.34 -0.68 -12.21
N ARG A 19 5.13 0.22 -12.80
CA ARG A 19 5.44 0.18 -14.24
C ARG A 19 6.09 -1.13 -14.67
N PHE A 20 7.07 -1.58 -13.89
CA PHE A 20 7.76 -2.84 -14.16
C PHE A 20 6.80 -4.03 -14.10
N LEU A 21 6.02 -4.13 -13.04
CA LEU A 21 5.06 -5.21 -12.86
C LEU A 21 3.97 -5.20 -13.93
N ASN A 22 3.51 -4.01 -14.34
CA ASN A 22 2.44 -3.89 -15.34
C ASN A 22 2.84 -4.38 -16.75
N LYS A 23 4.13 -4.61 -17.01
CA LYS A 23 4.60 -5.26 -18.26
C LYS A 23 4.16 -6.73 -18.37
N ASN A 24 4.00 -7.42 -17.23
CA ASN A 24 3.74 -8.85 -17.17
C ASN A 24 2.45 -9.20 -16.44
N ILE A 25 1.92 -8.29 -15.63
CA ILE A 25 0.77 -8.53 -14.75
C ILE A 25 -0.20 -7.36 -14.92
N ASN A 26 -1.49 -7.64 -15.02
CA ASN A 26 -2.50 -6.59 -15.10
C ASN A 26 -2.72 -5.94 -13.73
N ILE A 27 -2.00 -4.85 -13.46
CA ILE A 27 -2.14 -4.06 -12.23
C ILE A 27 -2.95 -2.80 -12.50
N ASN A 28 -4.01 -2.62 -11.75
CA ASN A 28 -4.82 -1.41 -11.75
C ASN A 28 -4.69 -0.75 -10.38
N VAL A 29 -4.21 0.49 -10.34
CA VAL A 29 -3.92 1.20 -9.10
C VAL A 29 -5.09 2.08 -8.69
N ALA A 30 -5.45 2.04 -7.41
CA ALA A 30 -6.44 2.93 -6.82
C ALA A 30 -5.79 3.83 -5.77
N TYR A 31 -5.78 5.13 -6.02
CA TYR A 31 -5.26 6.13 -5.09
C TYR A 31 -6.38 6.76 -4.28
N ARG A 32 -6.16 6.92 -2.99
CA ARG A 32 -7.10 7.58 -2.07
C ARG A 32 -6.99 9.10 -2.14
N SER A 33 -5.85 9.63 -2.56
CA SER A 33 -5.59 11.07 -2.63
C SER A 33 -4.64 11.40 -3.80
N ASN A 34 -4.73 12.61 -4.29
CA ASN A 34 -3.83 13.17 -5.29
C ASN A 34 -2.85 14.18 -4.68
N ILE A 35 -2.68 14.19 -3.36
CA ILE A 35 -1.90 15.21 -2.63
C ILE A 35 -0.46 15.33 -3.15
N SER A 36 0.17 14.22 -3.49
CA SER A 36 1.55 14.19 -4.00
C SER A 36 1.70 14.70 -5.45
N LEU A 37 0.60 14.95 -6.15
CA LEU A 37 0.63 15.56 -7.49
C LEU A 37 0.56 17.08 -7.45
N ARG A 38 0.33 17.65 -6.28
CA ARG A 38 0.31 19.09 -6.06
C ARG A 38 1.63 19.51 -5.46
N SER A 39 2.09 20.70 -5.84
CA SER A 39 3.20 21.31 -5.10
C SER A 39 2.75 21.54 -3.67
N TYR A 40 3.50 21.06 -2.71
CA TYR A 40 3.27 21.31 -1.30
C TYR A 40 4.54 21.84 -0.64
N TYR A 41 4.35 22.58 0.45
CA TYR A 41 5.44 23.02 1.28
C TYR A 41 5.73 21.97 2.33
N ASP A 42 6.94 21.41 2.27
CA ASP A 42 7.40 20.44 3.25
C ASP A 42 8.04 21.19 4.42
N LYS A 43 7.41 21.10 5.58
CA LYS A 43 7.86 21.80 6.80
C LYS A 43 9.15 21.22 7.37
N ASP A 44 9.41 19.92 7.17
CA ASP A 44 10.60 19.26 7.70
C ASP A 44 11.85 19.60 6.88
N PHE A 45 11.67 19.82 5.58
CA PHE A 45 12.74 20.22 4.67
C PHE A 45 12.76 21.74 4.37
N ASP A 46 11.80 22.49 4.89
CA ASP A 46 11.64 23.94 4.64
C ASP A 46 11.68 24.32 3.15
N LYS A 47 11.06 23.48 2.31
CA LYS A 47 11.10 23.65 0.85
C LYS A 47 9.76 23.36 0.20
N LYS A 48 9.49 24.11 -0.89
CA LYS A 48 8.38 23.77 -1.79
C LYS A 48 8.80 22.59 -2.67
N ILE A 49 8.16 21.43 -2.44
CA ILE A 49 8.38 20.24 -3.24
C ILE A 49 7.45 20.30 -4.44
N ILE A 50 8.06 20.29 -5.63
CA ILE A 50 7.36 20.19 -6.91
C ILE A 50 7.55 18.76 -7.41
N ILE A 51 6.46 17.99 -7.44
CA ILE A 51 6.52 16.60 -7.87
C ILE A 51 6.26 16.53 -9.36
N ASN A 52 7.13 15.85 -10.07
CA ASN A 52 7.03 15.65 -11.49
C ASN A 52 5.84 14.71 -11.82
N ASN A 53 4.95 15.11 -12.73
CA ASN A 53 3.75 14.36 -13.13
C ASN A 53 4.02 12.97 -13.76
N LYS A 54 5.28 12.58 -13.96
CA LYS A 54 5.66 11.25 -14.46
C LYS A 54 5.30 10.09 -13.52
N LEU A 55 4.83 10.38 -12.29
CA LEU A 55 4.44 9.33 -11.33
C LEU A 55 3.31 8.42 -11.82
N LEU A 56 2.42 8.93 -12.65
CA LEU A 56 1.22 8.22 -13.12
C LEU A 56 1.37 7.57 -14.50
N VAL A 57 2.50 7.77 -15.16
CA VAL A 57 2.74 7.27 -16.52
C VAL A 57 3.04 5.77 -16.50
N GLY A 58 2.50 5.01 -17.47
CA GLY A 58 2.85 3.63 -17.75
C GLY A 58 2.03 2.57 -17.01
N TYR A 59 0.96 2.94 -16.32
CA TYR A 59 0.01 2.00 -15.71
C TYR A 59 -1.40 2.59 -15.58
N LYS A 60 -2.40 1.71 -15.50
CA LYS A 60 -3.80 2.11 -15.27
C LYS A 60 -4.00 2.52 -13.82
N HIS A 61 -4.62 3.68 -13.60
CA HIS A 61 -4.91 4.18 -12.26
C HIS A 61 -6.25 4.89 -12.18
N VAL A 62 -6.79 4.99 -10.98
CA VAL A 62 -7.98 5.77 -10.65
C VAL A 62 -7.76 6.51 -9.33
N PHE A 63 -8.34 7.68 -9.20
CA PHE A 63 -8.47 8.36 -7.91
C PHE A 63 -9.84 8.08 -7.35
N LEU A 64 -9.87 7.51 -6.14
CA LEU A 64 -11.13 7.20 -5.48
C LEU A 64 -11.77 8.50 -5.00
N LYS A 65 -13.01 8.72 -5.41
CA LYS A 65 -13.78 9.88 -4.95
C LYS A 65 -14.01 9.78 -3.44
N HIS A 66 -13.83 10.88 -2.75
CA HIS A 66 -14.20 11.01 -1.35
C HIS A 66 -14.82 12.36 -1.07
N PHE A 67 -15.76 12.37 -0.14
CA PHE A 67 -16.34 13.60 0.37
C PHE A 67 -15.38 14.20 1.41
N GLY A 68 -14.92 15.44 1.21
CA GLY A 68 -14.11 16.18 2.16
C GLY A 68 -12.77 16.70 1.61
N SER A 69 -11.95 17.30 2.47
CA SER A 69 -10.67 17.92 2.12
C SER A 69 -9.71 16.94 1.45
N ASN A 70 -8.78 17.47 0.66
CA ASN A 70 -7.79 16.68 -0.07
C ASN A 70 -6.69 16.07 0.82
N GLU A 71 -6.83 16.14 2.14
CA GLU A 71 -5.90 15.59 3.09
C GLU A 71 -6.03 14.08 3.19
N VAL A 72 -4.90 13.42 3.43
CA VAL A 72 -4.83 11.98 3.68
C VAL A 72 -5.30 11.71 5.10
N THR A 73 -6.58 11.85 5.38
CA THR A 73 -7.15 11.57 6.70
C THR A 73 -7.75 10.17 6.76
N ASN A 74 -7.73 9.56 7.94
CA ASN A 74 -8.26 8.21 8.18
C ASN A 74 -9.79 8.14 8.23
N VAL A 75 -10.49 9.25 8.04
CA VAL A 75 -11.90 9.41 8.44
C VAL A 75 -12.86 9.51 7.26
N LYS A 76 -12.50 9.06 6.06
CA LYS A 76 -13.39 9.23 4.89
C LYS A 76 -14.26 8.01 4.63
N PRO A 77 -15.56 8.20 4.34
CA PRO A 77 -16.49 7.09 4.13
C PRO A 77 -16.10 6.25 2.90
N ILE A 78 -16.35 4.97 3.01
CA ILE A 78 -16.27 4.04 1.90
C ILE A 78 -17.54 4.23 1.07
N THR A 79 -17.38 4.71 -0.15
CA THR A 79 -18.52 4.92 -1.06
C THR A 79 -18.85 3.64 -1.83
N THR A 80 -20.08 3.53 -2.33
CA THR A 80 -20.50 2.43 -3.20
C THR A 80 -19.66 2.34 -4.48
N GLU A 81 -19.26 3.50 -5.03
CA GLU A 81 -18.35 3.57 -6.18
C GLU A 81 -16.98 2.97 -5.85
N PHE A 82 -16.46 3.23 -4.66
CA PHE A 82 -15.25 2.62 -4.13
C PHE A 82 -15.36 1.09 -4.09
N VAL A 83 -16.44 0.58 -3.52
CA VAL A 83 -16.69 -0.87 -3.43
C VAL A 83 -16.75 -1.49 -4.82
N LYS A 84 -17.51 -0.89 -5.75
CA LYS A 84 -17.61 -1.36 -7.15
C LYS A 84 -16.25 -1.38 -7.85
N ASN A 85 -15.43 -0.33 -7.68
CA ASN A 85 -14.10 -0.25 -8.32
C ASN A 85 -13.11 -1.26 -7.78
N ILE A 86 -13.16 -1.55 -6.47
CA ILE A 86 -12.21 -2.45 -5.82
C ILE A 86 -12.61 -3.91 -5.96
N LEU A 87 -13.89 -4.18 -5.87
CA LEU A 87 -14.42 -5.53 -5.77
C LEU A 87 -15.03 -6.06 -7.06
N SER A 88 -14.75 -5.41 -8.19
CA SER A 88 -15.24 -5.88 -9.50
C SER A 88 -14.85 -7.35 -9.74
N ASN A 89 -15.71 -8.09 -10.43
CA ASN A 89 -15.58 -9.55 -10.61
C ASN A 89 -14.27 -9.98 -11.28
N ASN A 90 -13.70 -9.11 -12.12
CA ASN A 90 -12.45 -9.39 -12.83
C ASN A 90 -11.18 -9.19 -11.96
N ILE A 91 -11.29 -8.67 -10.73
CA ILE A 91 -10.17 -8.55 -9.80
C ILE A 91 -10.04 -9.84 -9.00
N GLU A 92 -8.85 -10.41 -8.98
CA GLU A 92 -8.53 -11.63 -8.23
C GLU A 92 -7.83 -11.31 -6.90
N ILE A 93 -6.98 -10.29 -6.91
CA ILE A 93 -6.11 -9.92 -5.78
C ILE A 93 -6.33 -8.45 -5.42
N ILE A 94 -6.53 -8.20 -4.14
CA ILE A 94 -6.46 -6.87 -3.53
C ILE A 94 -5.11 -6.74 -2.85
N TRP A 95 -4.27 -5.85 -3.34
CA TRP A 95 -3.00 -5.52 -2.72
C TRP A 95 -3.11 -4.21 -1.95
N LEU A 96 -2.80 -4.24 -0.66
CA LEU A 96 -2.89 -3.09 0.25
C LEU A 96 -1.52 -2.63 0.71
N HIS A 97 -1.37 -1.31 0.84
CA HIS A 97 -0.24 -0.71 1.53
C HIS A 97 -0.65 -0.27 2.93
N GLY A 98 -0.12 -1.00 3.94
CA GLY A 98 -0.50 -0.83 5.35
C GLY A 98 -1.70 -1.65 5.82
N ILE A 99 -1.74 -1.91 7.13
CA ILE A 99 -2.81 -2.69 7.79
C ILE A 99 -3.40 -1.98 9.01
N TYR A 100 -2.81 -0.89 9.48
CA TYR A 100 -3.15 -0.29 10.77
C TYR A 100 -4.30 0.72 10.74
N ASN A 101 -4.78 1.09 9.55
CA ASN A 101 -5.92 1.99 9.48
C ASN A 101 -7.24 1.21 9.29
N TRP A 102 -8.30 1.71 9.91
CA TRP A 102 -9.62 1.10 9.85
C TRP A 102 -10.14 0.90 8.42
N TYR A 103 -9.76 1.79 7.52
CA TYR A 103 -10.13 1.76 6.12
C TYR A 103 -9.59 0.51 5.40
N ASN A 104 -8.30 0.21 5.57
CA ASN A 104 -7.72 -1.01 5.01
C ASN A 104 -8.31 -2.27 5.66
N PHE A 105 -8.64 -2.19 6.96
CA PHE A 105 -9.33 -3.29 7.65
C PHE A 105 -10.68 -3.62 7.00
N VAL A 106 -11.51 -2.60 6.72
CA VAL A 106 -12.81 -2.81 6.04
C VAL A 106 -12.60 -3.36 4.64
N ILE A 107 -11.60 -2.87 3.88
CA ILE A 107 -11.28 -3.43 2.55
C ILE A 107 -10.90 -4.90 2.65
N ILE A 108 -10.10 -5.30 3.63
CA ILE A 108 -9.71 -6.69 3.87
C ILE A 108 -10.95 -7.56 4.08
N LEU A 109 -11.87 -7.14 4.95
CA LEU A 109 -13.11 -7.87 5.21
C LEU A 109 -13.97 -8.00 3.95
N LEU A 110 -14.19 -6.90 3.23
CA LEU A 110 -14.94 -6.91 1.98
C LEU A 110 -14.27 -7.80 0.94
N ALA A 111 -12.96 -7.73 0.79
CA ALA A 111 -12.23 -8.59 -0.14
C ALA A 111 -12.47 -10.09 0.15
N LYS A 112 -12.51 -10.47 1.42
CA LYS A 112 -12.82 -11.87 1.81
C LYS A 112 -14.27 -12.26 1.55
N ILE A 113 -15.23 -11.39 1.83
CA ILE A 113 -16.65 -11.61 1.48
C ILE A 113 -16.79 -11.87 -0.02
N TYR A 114 -16.06 -11.13 -0.85
CA TYR A 114 -16.06 -11.30 -2.31
C TYR A 114 -15.02 -12.34 -2.82
N LYS A 115 -14.50 -13.19 -1.93
CA LYS A 115 -13.57 -14.29 -2.23
C LYS A 115 -12.30 -13.85 -2.98
N LYS A 116 -11.83 -12.62 -2.73
CA LYS A 116 -10.57 -12.11 -3.29
C LYS A 116 -9.39 -12.51 -2.40
N LYS A 117 -8.21 -12.71 -3.00
CA LYS A 117 -6.97 -12.83 -2.24
C LYS A 117 -6.51 -11.46 -1.75
N VAL A 118 -5.96 -11.41 -0.56
CA VAL A 118 -5.47 -10.18 0.07
C VAL A 118 -3.97 -10.26 0.26
N PHE A 119 -3.26 -9.37 -0.42
CA PHE A 119 -1.83 -9.15 -0.28
C PHE A 119 -1.59 -7.86 0.48
N VAL A 120 -0.65 -7.89 1.41
CA VAL A 120 -0.35 -6.73 2.26
C VAL A 120 1.14 -6.42 2.21
N ARG A 121 1.46 -5.14 2.11
CA ARG A 121 2.79 -4.57 2.25
C ARG A 121 2.78 -3.53 3.35
N THR A 122 3.74 -3.58 4.28
CA THR A 122 3.92 -2.54 5.30
C THR A 122 5.37 -2.09 5.35
N GLU A 123 5.61 -0.94 5.97
CA GLU A 123 6.96 -0.40 6.22
C GLU A 123 7.38 -0.56 7.68
N THR A 124 6.67 -1.40 8.42
CA THR A 124 6.94 -1.61 9.84
C THR A 124 8.23 -2.39 10.07
N ASN A 125 8.96 -2.02 11.12
CA ASN A 125 10.17 -2.67 11.58
C ASN A 125 10.20 -2.78 13.10
N ASN A 126 11.21 -3.47 13.64
CA ASN A 126 11.41 -3.68 15.07
C ASN A 126 12.47 -2.73 15.67
N LEU A 127 12.97 -1.73 14.92
CA LEU A 127 14.06 -0.85 15.35
C LEU A 127 13.69 0.02 16.56
N LYS A 128 12.41 0.38 16.70
CA LYS A 128 11.92 1.10 17.87
C LYS A 128 11.48 0.13 18.96
N LYS A 129 12.08 0.23 20.15
CA LYS A 129 11.60 -0.51 21.33
C LYS A 129 10.21 -0.01 21.71
N ASN A 130 9.24 -0.89 21.65
CA ASN A 130 7.90 -0.63 22.18
C ASN A 130 7.79 -1.16 23.60
N SER A 131 6.84 -0.64 24.40
CA SER A 131 6.52 -1.24 25.69
C SER A 131 5.99 -2.67 25.51
N LEU A 132 6.18 -3.51 26.52
CA LEU A 132 5.68 -4.90 26.51
C LEU A 132 4.19 -4.97 26.17
N PHE A 133 3.38 -4.10 26.77
CA PHE A 133 1.95 -4.03 26.50
C PHE A 133 1.63 -3.74 25.02
N LYS A 134 2.31 -2.78 24.40
CA LYS A 134 2.14 -2.47 22.98
C LYS A 134 2.52 -3.65 22.09
N ASN A 135 3.57 -4.40 22.44
CA ASN A 135 3.99 -5.58 21.69
C ASN A 135 2.96 -6.70 21.77
N ILE A 136 2.36 -6.93 22.95
CA ILE A 136 1.29 -7.90 23.14
C ILE A 136 0.07 -7.53 22.28
N LEU A 137 -0.38 -6.27 22.34
CA LEU A 137 -1.50 -5.80 21.53
C LEU A 137 -1.24 -5.94 20.03
N LYS A 138 -0.03 -5.61 19.58
CA LYS A 138 0.36 -5.81 18.18
C LYS A 138 0.31 -7.28 17.80
N LYS A 139 0.84 -8.17 18.65
CA LYS A 139 0.84 -9.61 18.38
C LYS A 139 -0.58 -10.18 18.28
N ILE A 140 -1.47 -9.76 19.17
CA ILE A 140 -2.90 -10.11 19.10
C ILE A 140 -3.53 -9.61 17.81
N TYR A 141 -3.27 -8.35 17.45
CA TYR A 141 -3.78 -7.75 16.22
C TYR A 141 -3.27 -8.49 14.97
N TYR A 142 -1.96 -8.77 14.88
CA TYR A 142 -1.40 -9.52 13.76
C TYR A 142 -2.00 -10.92 13.65
N LYS A 143 -2.12 -11.64 14.76
CA LYS A 143 -2.73 -12.97 14.79
C LYS A 143 -4.18 -12.94 14.30
N PHE A 144 -4.92 -11.91 14.69
CA PHE A 144 -6.30 -11.72 14.24
C PHE A 144 -6.38 -11.39 12.75
N ILE A 145 -5.61 -10.41 12.28
CA ILE A 145 -5.69 -9.97 10.88
C ILE A 145 -5.14 -11.02 9.91
N ASP A 146 -4.19 -11.86 10.34
CA ASP A 146 -3.58 -12.92 9.53
C ASP A 146 -4.59 -13.94 9.00
N ILE A 147 -5.72 -14.11 9.68
CA ILE A 147 -6.83 -14.97 9.21
C ILE A 147 -7.35 -14.51 7.84
N PHE A 148 -7.28 -13.21 7.57
CA PHE A 148 -7.81 -12.58 6.38
C PHE A 148 -6.75 -12.28 5.31
N ILE A 149 -5.45 -12.47 5.60
CA ILE A 149 -4.36 -12.13 4.69
C ILE A 149 -3.76 -13.40 4.11
N ASP A 150 -3.66 -13.43 2.77
CA ASP A 150 -3.08 -14.57 2.05
C ASP A 150 -1.57 -14.43 1.89
N CYS A 151 -1.06 -13.19 1.78
CA CYS A 151 0.35 -12.94 1.49
C CYS A 151 0.83 -11.62 2.11
N TYR A 152 2.03 -11.65 2.69
CA TYR A 152 2.76 -10.48 3.16
C TYR A 152 3.96 -10.21 2.26
N LEU A 153 4.05 -8.99 1.75
CA LEU A 153 5.13 -8.55 0.90
C LEU A 153 6.12 -7.72 1.73
N SER A 154 7.23 -8.33 2.13
CA SER A 154 8.25 -7.64 2.91
C SER A 154 9.16 -6.78 2.04
N ILE A 155 9.49 -5.59 2.52
CA ILE A 155 10.37 -4.64 1.81
C ILE A 155 11.86 -4.87 2.12
N GLY A 156 12.17 -5.72 3.10
CA GLY A 156 13.54 -6.03 3.52
C GLY A 156 13.55 -6.90 4.77
N THR A 157 14.76 -7.21 5.25
CA THR A 157 15.00 -8.14 6.35
C THR A 157 14.29 -7.73 7.64
N GLU A 158 14.43 -6.47 8.07
CA GLU A 158 13.80 -5.96 9.30
C GLU A 158 12.28 -6.02 9.25
N ASN A 159 11.70 -5.73 8.10
CA ASN A 159 10.26 -5.83 7.91
C ASN A 159 9.79 -7.30 7.94
N LYS A 160 10.55 -8.21 7.33
CA LYS A 160 10.29 -9.65 7.42
C LYS A 160 10.37 -10.15 8.87
N LEU A 161 11.42 -9.77 9.59
CA LEU A 161 11.58 -10.12 11.01
C LEU A 161 10.45 -9.55 11.87
N ASN A 162 9.97 -8.37 11.55
CA ASN A 162 8.80 -7.80 12.22
C ASN A 162 7.56 -8.69 12.06
N TYR A 163 7.24 -9.16 10.86
CA TYR A 163 6.12 -10.07 10.65
C TYR A 163 6.29 -11.38 11.44
N VAL A 164 7.47 -11.99 11.35
CA VAL A 164 7.76 -13.26 12.05
C VAL A 164 7.64 -13.10 13.57
N SER A 165 8.20 -12.02 14.13
CA SER A 165 8.14 -11.75 15.58
C SER A 165 6.70 -11.56 16.11
N HIS A 166 5.78 -11.16 15.24
CA HIS A 166 4.36 -11.05 15.56
C HIS A 166 3.56 -12.32 15.26
N GLY A 167 4.23 -13.42 14.85
CA GLY A 167 3.63 -14.74 14.70
C GLY A 167 3.10 -15.06 13.30
N ILE A 168 3.44 -14.25 12.29
CA ILE A 168 3.09 -14.54 10.90
C ILE A 168 3.94 -15.70 10.38
N ASN A 169 3.28 -16.67 9.74
CA ASN A 169 3.96 -17.82 9.14
C ASN A 169 4.93 -17.38 8.04
N PRO A 170 6.23 -17.73 8.11
CA PRO A 170 7.22 -17.38 7.10
C PRO A 170 6.84 -17.80 5.66
N LYS A 171 6.05 -18.86 5.50
CA LYS A 171 5.56 -19.32 4.19
C LYS A 171 4.59 -18.34 3.52
N LYS A 172 3.98 -17.44 4.27
CA LYS A 172 3.13 -16.35 3.75
C LYS A 172 3.92 -15.08 3.41
N ILE A 173 5.25 -15.01 3.71
CA ILE A 173 6.04 -13.79 3.59
C ILE A 173 6.97 -13.90 2.39
N PHE A 174 6.82 -12.97 1.43
CA PHE A 174 7.64 -12.89 0.23
C PHE A 174 8.40 -11.56 0.22
N ASN A 175 9.68 -11.62 -0.16
CA ASN A 175 10.51 -10.42 -0.23
C ASN A 175 10.26 -9.67 -1.54
N VAL A 176 9.78 -8.44 -1.43
CA VAL A 176 9.51 -7.53 -2.55
C VAL A 176 10.06 -6.16 -2.17
N PRO A 177 11.38 -5.93 -2.34
CA PRO A 177 12.02 -4.69 -1.94
C PRO A 177 11.49 -3.48 -2.73
N TYR A 178 11.78 -2.30 -2.25
CA TYR A 178 11.61 -1.09 -3.03
C TYR A 178 12.64 -1.07 -4.17
N VAL A 179 12.23 -0.50 -5.29
CA VAL A 179 13.07 -0.31 -6.46
C VAL A 179 13.14 1.17 -6.80
N VAL A 180 14.26 1.60 -7.31
CA VAL A 180 14.45 2.92 -7.88
C VAL A 180 14.62 2.81 -9.39
N ASP A 181 14.22 3.84 -10.10
CA ASP A 181 14.44 3.95 -11.55
C ASP A 181 15.87 4.44 -11.78
N ASN A 182 16.80 3.51 -11.95
CA ASN A 182 18.20 3.84 -12.14
C ASN A 182 18.42 4.70 -13.38
N ASP A 183 17.67 4.49 -14.45
CA ASP A 183 17.79 5.28 -15.69
C ASP A 183 17.43 6.76 -15.46
N PHE A 184 16.53 7.03 -14.51
CA PHE A 184 16.17 8.38 -14.10
C PHE A 184 17.31 9.09 -13.34
N PHE A 185 18.10 8.32 -12.57
CA PHE A 185 19.18 8.85 -11.74
C PHE A 185 20.54 8.84 -12.46
N PHE A 186 20.70 8.08 -13.54
CA PHE A 186 21.87 8.17 -14.40
C PHE A 186 21.80 9.48 -15.20
N ILE A 187 22.38 10.52 -14.64
CA ILE A 187 22.70 11.71 -15.40
C ILE A 187 23.81 11.29 -16.36
N LYS A 188 23.53 11.23 -17.66
CA LYS A 188 24.57 11.15 -18.68
C LYS A 188 25.39 12.43 -18.58
N ASN A 189 26.61 12.31 -18.01
CA ASN A 189 27.64 13.32 -18.18
C ASN A 189 28.05 13.37 -19.64
#